data_a7ec9f8bfdff1479a1e409cc56fd5d53
#
_entry.id   a7ec9f8bfdff1479a1e409cc56fd5d53
#
_cell.length_a   1.000
_cell.length_b   1.000
_cell.length_c   1.000
_cell.angle_alpha   90.00
_cell.angle_beta   90.00
_cell.angle_gamma   90.00
#
_symmetry.space_group_name_H-M   'P 1'
#
loop_
_entity.id
_entity.type
_entity.pdbx_description
1 polymer ?
#
loop_
_entity_poly.entity_id
_entity_poly.type
_entity_poly.pdbx_seq_one_letter_code
_entity_poly.pdbx_strand_id
1 'polypeptide(L)'
;RFLPDIVVFIHFAVISLAYFFPAVTEGRNLSQHDSVAGIGAGEEAKEYLERTGERTRWTNSIFGGMPTYQMAPSYDSTDTLKGVEKLYHLYLPNYVWYVFVMLLGFYILLRAFDFSVWLASLGAVLWAFSSYFFIIIAAGHIWKFVTLAYIPPTLAGMVLAYRGKYLSGGLLTAVFVALQI
;
A
#
# COMPACT_ATOMS: atom_id res chain seq x y z
N ARG A 1 3.68 22.52 18.11
CA ARG A 1 3.15 22.74 16.76
C ARG A 1 2.70 21.45 16.09
N PHE A 2 3.43 20.33 16.26
CA PHE A 2 3.15 19.02 15.63
C PHE A 2 2.29 18.08 16.47
N LEU A 3 1.98 18.42 17.72
CA LEU A 3 1.23 17.56 18.64
C LEU A 3 -0.12 17.06 18.08
N PRO A 4 -0.96 17.92 17.44
CA PRO A 4 -2.21 17.46 16.85
C PRO A 4 -2.02 16.43 15.72
N ASP A 5 -1.01 16.62 14.86
CA ASP A 5 -0.69 15.66 13.78
C ASP A 5 -0.23 14.32 14.36
N ILE A 6 0.56 14.31 15.44
CA ILE A 6 0.98 13.09 16.16
C ILE A 6 -0.25 12.37 16.74
N VAL A 7 -1.17 13.09 17.36
CA VAL A 7 -2.41 12.50 17.90
C VAL A 7 -3.23 11.84 16.80
N VAL A 8 -3.38 12.49 15.64
CA VAL A 8 -4.09 11.91 14.49
C VAL A 8 -3.39 10.68 13.98
N PHE A 9 -2.06 10.69 13.88
CA PHE A 9 -1.28 9.53 13.45
C PHE A 9 -1.48 8.31 14.37
N ILE A 10 -1.41 8.51 15.69
CA ILE A 10 -1.70 7.45 16.66
C ILE A 10 -3.14 6.98 16.54
N HIS A 11 -4.09 7.90 16.35
CA HIS A 11 -5.50 7.57 16.17
C HIS A 11 -5.73 6.69 14.93
N PHE A 12 -5.06 6.96 13.83
CA PHE A 12 -5.12 6.13 12.62
C PHE A 12 -4.58 4.72 12.85
N ALA A 13 -3.47 4.58 13.59
CA ALA A 13 -2.95 3.27 13.95
C ALA A 13 -3.94 2.49 14.84
N VAL A 14 -4.56 3.17 15.81
CA VAL A 14 -5.58 2.57 16.69
C VAL A 14 -6.82 2.15 15.92
N ILE A 15 -7.35 3.00 15.02
CA ILE A 15 -8.51 2.64 14.18
C ILE A 15 -8.20 1.41 13.33
N SER A 16 -7.02 1.37 12.70
CA SER A 16 -6.60 0.27 11.83
C SER A 16 -6.47 -1.05 12.60
N LEU A 17 -5.88 -1.00 13.79
CA LEU A 17 -5.78 -2.15 14.69
C LEU A 17 -7.17 -2.60 15.17
N ALA A 18 -8.02 -1.67 15.60
CA ALA A 18 -9.36 -1.98 16.10
C ALA A 18 -10.24 -2.64 15.03
N TYR A 19 -10.14 -2.17 13.78
CA TYR A 19 -10.92 -2.72 12.68
C TYR A 19 -10.59 -4.19 12.40
N PHE A 20 -9.31 -4.55 12.43
CA PHE A 20 -8.84 -5.92 12.17
C PHE A 20 -8.53 -6.70 13.46
N PHE A 21 -8.91 -6.20 14.63
CA PHE A 21 -8.58 -6.80 15.91
C PHE A 21 -8.89 -8.30 16.01
N PRO A 22 -10.08 -8.80 15.60
CA PRO A 22 -10.36 -10.23 15.64
C PRO A 22 -9.43 -11.06 14.74
N ALA A 23 -9.10 -10.54 13.56
CA ALA A 23 -8.19 -11.24 12.64
C ALA A 23 -6.77 -11.32 13.18
N VAL A 24 -6.31 -10.24 13.83
CA VAL A 24 -4.96 -10.19 14.42
C VAL A 24 -4.83 -11.10 15.64
N THR A 25 -5.81 -11.05 16.56
CA THR A 25 -5.75 -11.80 17.82
C THR A 25 -5.99 -13.29 17.65
N GLU A 26 -6.80 -13.67 16.67
CA GLU A 26 -7.13 -15.07 16.39
C GLU A 26 -6.23 -15.69 15.30
N GLY A 27 -5.25 -14.94 14.79
CA GLY A 27 -4.35 -15.40 13.74
C GLY A 27 -5.08 -15.76 12.43
N ARG A 28 -6.22 -15.13 12.18
CA ARG A 28 -7.01 -15.39 10.97
C ARG A 28 -6.40 -14.72 9.75
N ASN A 29 -6.39 -15.42 8.64
CA ASN A 29 -6.04 -14.86 7.35
C ASN A 29 -7.30 -14.54 6.54
N LEU A 30 -7.27 -13.44 5.79
CA LEU A 30 -8.33 -13.14 4.84
C LEU A 30 -8.31 -14.18 3.71
N SER A 31 -9.44 -14.85 3.51
CA SER A 31 -9.62 -15.71 2.34
C SER A 31 -9.95 -14.83 1.13
N GLN A 32 -8.98 -14.67 0.25
CA GLN A 32 -9.08 -13.79 -0.92
C GLN A 32 -8.88 -14.64 -2.17
N HIS A 33 -9.90 -14.73 -3.00
CA HIS A 33 -9.92 -15.61 -4.16
C HIS A 33 -8.74 -15.36 -5.11
N ASP A 34 -8.49 -14.10 -5.48
CA ASP A 34 -7.43 -13.76 -6.42
C ASP A 34 -6.03 -13.93 -5.83
N SER A 35 -5.86 -13.71 -4.52
CA SER A 35 -4.60 -13.98 -3.84
C SER A 35 -4.26 -15.47 -3.84
N VAL A 36 -5.25 -16.34 -3.61
CA VAL A 36 -5.06 -17.79 -3.65
C VAL A 36 -4.75 -18.25 -5.08
N ALA A 37 -5.48 -17.74 -6.07
CA ALA A 37 -5.21 -18.02 -7.49
C ALA A 37 -3.81 -17.55 -7.91
N GLY A 38 -3.40 -16.36 -7.45
CA GLY A 38 -2.08 -15.79 -7.70
C GLY A 38 -0.94 -16.62 -7.11
N ILE A 39 -1.12 -17.15 -5.89
CA ILE A 39 -0.15 -18.06 -5.27
C ILE A 39 0.02 -19.32 -6.12
N GLY A 40 -1.09 -19.96 -6.51
CA GLY A 40 -1.04 -21.17 -7.34
C GLY A 40 -0.40 -20.92 -8.72
N ALA A 41 -0.72 -19.79 -9.35
CA ALA A 41 -0.12 -19.42 -10.63
C ALA A 41 1.38 -19.09 -10.52
N GLY A 42 1.85 -18.64 -9.35
CA GLY A 42 3.23 -18.29 -9.08
C GLY A 42 4.12 -19.45 -8.63
N GLU A 43 3.56 -20.64 -8.36
CA GLU A 43 4.31 -21.76 -7.76
C GLU A 43 5.45 -22.23 -8.66
N GLU A 44 5.24 -22.34 -9.98
CA GLU A 44 6.29 -22.71 -10.94
C GLU A 44 7.49 -21.75 -10.87
N ALA A 45 7.23 -20.46 -10.81
CA ALA A 45 8.29 -19.46 -10.73
C ALA A 45 9.05 -19.52 -9.39
N LYS A 46 8.36 -19.84 -8.32
CA LYS A 46 8.93 -20.04 -6.98
C LYS A 46 9.81 -21.29 -6.94
N GLU A 47 9.32 -22.44 -7.45
CA GLU A 47 10.10 -23.67 -7.55
C GLU A 47 11.36 -23.49 -8.41
N TYR A 48 11.24 -22.73 -9.51
CA TYR A 48 12.40 -22.40 -10.34
C TYR A 48 13.45 -21.63 -9.57
N LEU A 49 13.03 -20.59 -8.83
CA LEU A 49 13.93 -19.79 -7.98
C LEU A 49 14.60 -20.63 -6.89
N GLU A 50 13.85 -21.51 -6.21
CA GLU A 50 14.38 -22.39 -5.16
C GLU A 50 15.42 -23.38 -5.71
N ARG A 51 15.22 -23.87 -6.93
CA ARG A 51 16.11 -24.84 -7.57
C ARG A 51 17.37 -24.20 -8.16
N THR A 52 17.25 -23.00 -8.76
CA THR A 52 18.33 -22.40 -9.56
C THR A 52 19.00 -21.21 -8.89
N GLY A 53 18.35 -20.59 -7.90
CA GLY A 53 18.77 -19.31 -7.33
C GLY A 53 18.46 -18.09 -8.23
N GLU A 54 17.84 -18.32 -9.39
CA GLU A 54 17.54 -17.26 -10.37
C GLU A 54 16.04 -17.07 -10.54
N ARG A 55 15.61 -15.83 -10.81
CA ARG A 55 14.21 -15.53 -11.11
C ARG A 55 13.90 -15.79 -12.57
N THR A 56 12.94 -16.67 -12.85
CA THR A 56 12.46 -16.87 -14.22
C THR A 56 11.73 -15.64 -14.74
N ARG A 57 11.87 -15.36 -16.02
CA ARG A 57 11.13 -14.29 -16.73
C ARG A 57 9.96 -14.84 -17.54
N TRP A 58 9.74 -16.16 -17.47
CA TRP A 58 8.67 -16.87 -18.18
C TRP A 58 8.02 -17.90 -17.25
N THR A 59 6.72 -18.11 -17.37
CA THR A 59 5.99 -19.20 -16.72
C THR A 59 5.10 -19.91 -17.71
N ASN A 60 4.90 -21.21 -17.52
CA ASN A 60 3.98 -22.03 -18.30
C ASN A 60 2.68 -22.34 -17.52
N SER A 61 2.55 -21.86 -16.29
CA SER A 61 1.46 -22.21 -15.39
C SER A 61 0.08 -21.74 -15.86
N ILE A 62 0.01 -20.68 -16.68
CA ILE A 62 -1.24 -20.16 -17.23
C ILE A 62 -1.10 -19.75 -18.69
N PHE A 63 -2.23 -19.74 -19.41
CA PHE A 63 -2.37 -19.32 -20.82
C PHE A 63 -1.44 -20.02 -21.81
N GLY A 64 -0.89 -21.20 -21.46
CA GLY A 64 0.08 -21.89 -22.29
C GLY A 64 1.48 -21.24 -22.31
N GLY A 65 1.72 -20.32 -21.41
CA GLY A 65 2.98 -19.61 -21.20
C GLY A 65 2.86 -18.10 -21.39
N MET A 66 3.47 -17.37 -20.44
CA MET A 66 3.50 -15.91 -20.49
C MET A 66 4.70 -15.32 -19.71
N PRO A 67 5.09 -14.08 -19.99
CA PRO A 67 6.11 -13.38 -19.22
C PRO A 67 5.68 -13.15 -17.78
N THR A 68 6.58 -13.42 -16.81
CA THR A 68 6.26 -13.29 -15.38
C THR A 68 5.99 -11.86 -14.91
N TYR A 69 6.47 -10.82 -15.63
CA TYR A 69 6.19 -9.43 -15.29
C TYR A 69 4.72 -9.04 -15.36
N GLN A 70 3.88 -9.83 -16.04
CA GLN A 70 2.44 -9.59 -16.15
C GLN A 70 1.64 -10.20 -14.99
N MET A 71 2.25 -11.11 -14.22
CA MET A 71 1.55 -11.83 -13.14
C MET A 71 1.91 -11.34 -11.75
N ALA A 72 3.18 -11.28 -11.46
CA ALA A 72 3.73 -10.86 -10.18
C ALA A 72 5.13 -10.30 -10.44
N PRO A 73 5.25 -9.06 -10.91
CA PRO A 73 6.55 -8.48 -11.19
C PRO A 73 7.39 -8.47 -9.91
N SER A 74 8.57 -9.08 -10.00
CA SER A 74 9.55 -9.11 -8.93
C SER A 74 10.89 -8.68 -9.50
N TYR A 75 11.34 -7.52 -9.10
CA TYR A 75 12.60 -6.94 -9.54
C TYR A 75 13.50 -6.70 -8.34
N ASP A 76 14.81 -6.81 -8.54
CA ASP A 76 15.79 -6.54 -7.48
C ASP A 76 15.72 -5.06 -7.02
N SER A 77 15.32 -4.17 -7.93
CA SER A 77 15.09 -2.75 -7.62
C SER A 77 13.94 -2.53 -6.63
N THR A 78 12.90 -3.35 -6.65
CA THR A 78 11.80 -3.23 -5.70
C THR A 78 12.20 -3.68 -4.30
N ASP A 79 13.18 -4.58 -4.18
CA ASP A 79 13.68 -5.03 -2.88
C ASP A 79 14.35 -3.91 -2.09
N THR A 80 14.97 -2.94 -2.77
CA THR A 80 15.58 -1.76 -2.13
C THR A 80 14.54 -0.84 -1.49
N LEU A 81 13.32 -0.79 -2.04
CA LEU A 81 12.22 0.05 -1.53
C LEU A 81 11.43 -0.60 -0.41
N LYS A 82 11.56 -1.92 -0.20
CA LYS A 82 10.84 -2.65 0.86
C LYS A 82 11.06 -2.07 2.26
N GLY A 83 12.23 -1.53 2.54
CA GLY A 83 12.53 -0.86 3.81
C GLY A 83 11.73 0.42 4.00
N VAL A 84 11.62 1.23 2.95
CA VAL A 84 10.84 2.49 2.94
C VAL A 84 9.35 2.18 3.05
N GLU A 85 8.88 1.18 2.31
CA GLU A 85 7.51 0.71 2.35
C GLU A 85 7.12 0.22 3.76
N LYS A 86 7.90 -0.67 4.36
CA LYS A 86 7.67 -1.17 5.72
C LYS A 86 7.65 -0.05 6.77
N LEU A 87 8.52 0.96 6.62
CA LEU A 87 8.52 2.12 7.50
C LEU A 87 7.23 2.92 7.35
N TYR A 88 6.76 3.15 6.12
CA TYR A 88 5.50 3.84 5.86
C TYR A 88 4.29 3.07 6.38
N HIS A 89 4.34 1.73 6.36
CA HIS A 89 3.32 0.85 6.94
C HIS A 89 3.43 0.71 8.47
N LEU A 90 4.38 1.39 9.12
CA LEU A 90 4.69 1.25 10.56
C LEU A 90 4.97 -0.18 11.03
N TYR A 91 5.43 -1.07 10.16
CA TYR A 91 5.59 -2.49 10.46
C TYR A 91 4.31 -3.15 11.03
N LEU A 92 3.14 -2.56 10.76
CA LEU A 92 1.86 -3.10 11.19
C LEU A 92 1.61 -4.48 10.55
N PRO A 93 0.89 -5.38 11.23
CA PRO A 93 0.55 -6.69 10.70
C PRO A 93 -0.21 -6.61 9.37
N ASN A 94 -0.19 -7.72 8.60
CA ASN A 94 -0.97 -7.87 7.39
C ASN A 94 -2.43 -7.45 7.63
N TYR A 95 -3.04 -6.79 6.65
CA TYR A 95 -4.37 -6.18 6.65
C TYR A 95 -4.49 -4.88 7.47
N VAL A 96 -3.90 -4.81 8.65
CA VAL A 96 -3.95 -3.61 9.49
C VAL A 96 -3.31 -2.43 8.78
N TRP A 97 -2.13 -2.61 8.19
CA TRP A 97 -1.46 -1.53 7.47
C TRP A 97 -2.27 -1.04 6.24
N TYR A 98 -3.17 -1.86 5.66
CA TYR A 98 -4.00 -1.43 4.54
C TYR A 98 -4.84 -0.20 4.89
N VAL A 99 -5.61 -0.28 5.96
CA VAL A 99 -6.43 0.85 6.41
C VAL A 99 -5.55 2.03 6.84
N PHE A 100 -4.44 1.74 7.52
CA PHE A 100 -3.51 2.77 7.98
C PHE A 100 -2.95 3.61 6.82
N VAL A 101 -2.45 2.99 5.73
CA VAL A 101 -1.88 3.75 4.60
C VAL A 101 -2.93 4.54 3.83
N MET A 102 -4.17 4.05 3.77
CA MET A 102 -5.29 4.80 3.19
C MET A 102 -5.62 6.05 4.00
N LEU A 103 -5.70 5.92 5.32
CA LEU A 103 -5.92 7.04 6.24
C LEU A 103 -4.78 8.06 6.13
N LEU A 104 -3.54 7.58 6.24
CA LEU A 104 -2.37 8.45 6.25
C LEU A 104 -2.17 9.14 4.89
N GLY A 105 -2.29 8.41 3.78
CA GLY A 105 -2.12 8.95 2.44
C GLY A 105 -3.09 10.10 2.15
N PHE A 106 -4.37 9.92 2.44
CA PHE A 106 -5.37 10.96 2.20
C PHE A 106 -5.25 12.12 3.19
N TYR A 107 -4.88 11.85 4.44
CA TYR A 107 -4.54 12.89 5.40
C TYR A 107 -3.42 13.79 4.89
N ILE A 108 -2.30 13.22 4.41
CA ILE A 108 -1.18 13.96 3.84
C ILE A 108 -1.65 14.87 2.69
N LEU A 109 -2.52 14.36 1.81
CA LEU A 109 -3.08 15.13 0.70
C LEU A 109 -3.88 16.34 1.21
N LEU A 110 -4.79 16.13 2.14
CA LEU A 110 -5.61 17.22 2.68
C LEU A 110 -4.76 18.25 3.45
N ARG A 111 -3.72 17.81 4.15
CA ARG A 111 -2.76 18.72 4.80
C ARG A 111 -1.95 19.50 3.77
N ALA A 112 -1.63 18.92 2.61
CA ALA A 112 -0.98 19.64 1.52
C ALA A 112 -1.88 20.73 0.91
N PHE A 113 -3.20 20.59 1.01
CA PHE A 113 -4.20 21.61 0.66
C PHE A 113 -4.49 22.61 1.79
N ASP A 114 -3.74 22.57 2.90
CA ASP A 114 -3.89 23.44 4.08
C ASP A 114 -5.21 23.25 4.87
N PHE A 115 -5.90 22.12 4.71
CA PHE A 115 -7.01 21.80 5.59
C PHE A 115 -6.53 21.69 7.04
N SER A 116 -7.39 22.08 7.99
CA SER A 116 -7.09 21.92 9.41
C SER A 116 -6.87 20.44 9.75
N VAL A 117 -6.11 20.19 10.82
CA VAL A 117 -5.78 18.81 11.27
C VAL A 117 -7.04 17.95 11.43
N TRP A 118 -8.06 18.49 12.09
CA TRP A 118 -9.29 17.76 12.38
C TRP A 118 -10.14 17.49 11.13
N LEU A 119 -10.23 18.47 10.23
CA LEU A 119 -10.96 18.29 8.97
C LEU A 119 -10.23 17.33 8.03
N ALA A 120 -8.91 17.39 7.99
CA ALA A 120 -8.10 16.43 7.24
C ALA A 120 -8.22 15.01 7.80
N SER A 121 -8.28 14.86 9.13
CA SER A 121 -8.52 13.57 9.77
C SER A 121 -9.89 13.00 9.43
N LEU A 122 -10.94 13.81 9.51
CA LEU A 122 -12.29 13.39 9.12
C LEU A 122 -12.35 12.97 7.66
N GLY A 123 -11.79 13.76 6.75
CA GLY A 123 -11.72 13.43 5.33
C GLY A 123 -10.97 12.14 5.06
N ALA A 124 -9.87 11.90 5.78
CA ALA A 124 -9.09 10.67 5.69
C ALA A 124 -9.92 9.44 6.11
N VAL A 125 -10.68 9.55 7.19
CA VAL A 125 -11.59 8.47 7.65
C VAL A 125 -12.67 8.19 6.61
N LEU A 126 -13.34 9.22 6.11
CA LEU A 126 -14.38 9.06 5.08
C LEU A 126 -13.84 8.41 3.80
N TRP A 127 -12.63 8.79 3.39
CA TRP A 127 -11.96 8.17 2.24
C TRP A 127 -11.60 6.71 2.49
N ALA A 128 -10.86 6.42 3.56
CA ALA A 128 -10.34 5.09 3.86
C ALA A 128 -11.45 4.06 4.09
N PHE A 129 -12.58 4.48 4.64
CA PHE A 129 -13.75 3.63 4.89
C PHE A 129 -14.78 3.64 3.76
N SER A 130 -14.40 4.11 2.56
CA SER A 130 -15.21 3.90 1.36
C SER A 130 -15.37 2.40 1.06
N SER A 131 -16.59 1.96 0.80
CA SER A 131 -16.92 0.55 0.55
C SER A 131 -16.11 -0.07 -0.59
N TYR A 132 -15.75 0.72 -1.60
CA TYR A 132 -14.96 0.25 -2.73
C TYR A 132 -13.62 -0.37 -2.31
N PHE A 133 -12.91 0.23 -1.35
CA PHE A 133 -11.62 -0.28 -0.90
C PHE A 133 -11.75 -1.64 -0.20
N PHE A 134 -12.78 -1.84 0.58
CA PHE A 134 -13.02 -3.13 1.23
C PHE A 134 -13.45 -4.21 0.23
N ILE A 135 -14.19 -3.85 -0.81
CA ILE A 135 -14.55 -4.77 -1.90
C ILE A 135 -13.29 -5.28 -2.61
N ILE A 136 -12.36 -4.39 -2.99
CA ILE A 136 -11.13 -4.80 -3.68
C ILE A 136 -10.15 -5.55 -2.76
N ILE A 137 -10.12 -5.25 -1.46
CA ILE A 137 -9.36 -6.03 -0.48
C ILE A 137 -9.96 -7.44 -0.37
N ALA A 138 -11.29 -7.55 -0.23
CA ALA A 138 -11.96 -8.85 -0.12
C ALA A 138 -11.77 -9.71 -1.37
N ALA A 139 -11.73 -9.11 -2.56
CA ALA A 139 -11.45 -9.80 -3.82
C ALA A 139 -9.99 -10.28 -3.94
N GLY A 140 -9.06 -9.67 -3.21
CA GLY A 140 -7.63 -9.98 -3.31
C GLY A 140 -6.84 -9.10 -4.27
N HIS A 141 -7.43 -8.02 -4.76
CA HIS A 141 -6.75 -7.05 -5.65
C HIS A 141 -5.79 -6.13 -4.86
N ILE A 142 -4.85 -6.72 -4.13
CA ILE A 142 -4.00 -5.99 -3.19
C ILE A 142 -3.09 -4.98 -3.89
N TRP A 143 -2.49 -5.34 -5.02
CA TRP A 143 -1.65 -4.40 -5.79
C TRP A 143 -2.42 -3.16 -6.24
N LYS A 144 -3.65 -3.35 -6.72
CA LYS A 144 -4.54 -2.25 -7.08
C LYS A 144 -4.87 -1.39 -5.86
N PHE A 145 -5.14 -2.00 -4.72
CA PHE A 145 -5.40 -1.31 -3.47
C PHE A 145 -4.19 -0.46 -3.03
N VAL A 146 -2.99 -1.04 -3.04
CA VAL A 146 -1.74 -0.37 -2.66
C VAL A 146 -1.49 0.84 -3.57
N THR A 147 -1.62 0.67 -4.88
CA THR A 147 -1.50 1.77 -5.83
C THR A 147 -2.46 2.92 -5.52
N LEU A 148 -3.74 2.60 -5.24
CA LEU A 148 -4.75 3.60 -4.87
C LEU A 148 -4.42 4.31 -3.55
N ALA A 149 -3.80 3.61 -2.59
CA ALA A 149 -3.36 4.21 -1.33
C ALA A 149 -2.19 5.20 -1.50
N TYR A 150 -1.36 4.99 -2.52
CA TYR A 150 -0.18 5.83 -2.77
C TYR A 150 -0.46 7.01 -3.72
N ILE A 151 -1.59 7.04 -4.43
CA ILE A 151 -2.01 8.19 -5.27
C ILE A 151 -2.16 9.47 -4.44
N PRO A 152 -2.87 9.50 -3.30
CA PRO A 152 -3.03 10.74 -2.54
C PRO A 152 -1.71 11.38 -2.08
N PRO A 153 -0.74 10.68 -1.49
CA PRO A 153 0.53 11.30 -1.12
C PRO A 153 1.38 11.71 -2.35
N THR A 154 1.26 11.01 -3.49
CA THR A 154 1.87 11.45 -4.76
C THR A 154 1.32 12.82 -5.17
N LEU A 155 -0.01 12.97 -5.17
CA LEU A 155 -0.67 14.24 -5.48
C LEU A 155 -0.32 15.34 -4.46
N ALA A 156 -0.20 14.98 -3.18
CA ALA A 156 0.25 15.92 -2.15
C ALA A 156 1.64 16.49 -2.46
N GLY A 157 2.55 15.63 -2.90
CA GLY A 157 3.89 16.06 -3.33
C GLY A 157 3.83 17.05 -4.50
N MET A 158 3.01 16.77 -5.50
CA MET A 158 2.79 17.70 -6.63
C MET A 158 2.22 19.04 -6.16
N VAL A 159 1.20 19.04 -5.30
CA VAL A 159 0.61 20.26 -4.73
C VAL A 159 1.67 21.08 -3.98
N LEU A 160 2.51 20.44 -3.18
CA LEU A 160 3.59 21.12 -2.46
C LEU A 160 4.62 21.73 -3.43
N ALA A 161 4.98 21.03 -4.48
CA ALA A 161 5.90 21.54 -5.50
C ALA A 161 5.33 22.76 -6.22
N TYR A 162 4.06 22.72 -6.65
CA TYR A 162 3.39 23.87 -7.25
C TYR A 162 3.24 25.07 -6.31
N ARG A 163 3.29 24.85 -5.00
CA ARG A 163 3.32 25.89 -3.95
C ARG A 163 4.73 26.37 -3.61
N GLY A 164 5.72 26.03 -4.42
CA GLY A 164 7.12 26.47 -4.26
C GLY A 164 7.94 25.65 -3.26
N LYS A 165 7.37 24.59 -2.66
CA LYS A 165 8.11 23.68 -1.77
C LYS A 165 8.75 22.56 -2.58
N TYR A 166 9.61 22.92 -3.53
CA TYR A 166 10.11 22.02 -4.56
C TYR A 166 10.82 20.76 -4.02
N LEU A 167 11.68 20.92 -3.00
CA LEU A 167 12.43 19.78 -2.44
C LEU A 167 11.49 18.78 -1.76
N SER A 168 10.66 19.22 -0.84
CA SER A 168 9.73 18.35 -0.11
C SER A 168 8.67 17.76 -1.03
N GLY A 169 8.13 18.56 -1.96
CA GLY A 169 7.17 18.12 -2.95
C GLY A 169 7.77 17.11 -3.92
N GLY A 170 8.94 17.39 -4.45
CA GLY A 170 9.66 16.49 -5.38
C GLY A 170 10.03 15.16 -4.72
N LEU A 171 10.58 15.17 -3.51
CA LEU A 171 10.92 13.96 -2.77
C LEU A 171 9.68 13.12 -2.46
N LEU A 172 8.60 13.75 -1.98
CA LEU A 172 7.35 13.05 -1.68
C LEU A 172 6.77 12.38 -2.93
N THR A 173 6.70 13.12 -4.05
CA THR A 173 6.22 12.57 -5.33
C THR A 173 7.11 11.41 -5.79
N ALA A 174 8.42 11.58 -5.79
CA ALA A 174 9.36 10.56 -6.26
C ALA A 174 9.24 9.26 -5.46
N VAL A 175 9.19 9.34 -4.12
CA VAL A 175 9.06 8.18 -3.25
C VAL A 175 7.75 7.44 -3.54
N PHE A 176 6.61 8.13 -3.56
CA PHE A 176 5.32 7.45 -3.75
C PHE A 176 5.07 7.00 -5.18
N VAL A 177 5.67 7.61 -6.19
CA VAL A 177 5.70 7.05 -7.56
C VAL A 177 6.54 5.78 -7.61
N ALA A 178 7.72 5.79 -6.98
CA ALA A 178 8.58 4.61 -6.95
C ALA A 178 7.96 3.41 -6.18
N LEU A 179 7.15 3.68 -5.16
CA LEU A 179 6.44 2.63 -4.41
C LEU A 179 5.22 2.05 -5.16
N GLN A 180 4.81 2.64 -6.30
CA GLN A 180 3.69 2.15 -7.13
C GLN A 180 4.14 1.18 -8.23
N ILE A 181 5.44 1.02 -8.42
CA ILE A 181 6.04 0.14 -9.43
C ILE A 181 6.37 -1.21 -8.80
#